data_415bbe0813d4a3182a0704bb2c9cc758
#
_entry.id   415bbe0813d4a3182a0704bb2c9cc758
#
_cell.length_a   1.000
_cell.length_b   1.000
_cell.length_c   1.000
_cell.angle_alpha   90.00
_cell.angle_beta   90.00
_cell.angle_gamma   90.00
#
_symmetry.space_group_name_H-M   'P 1'
#
loop_
_entity.id
_entity.type
_entity.pdbx_description
1 polymer ?
#
loop_
_entity_poly.entity_id
_entity_poly.type
_entity_poly.pdbx_seq_one_letter_code
_entity_poly.pdbx_strand_id
1 'polypeptide(L)'
;MTSPITIHPAVDRGIKPKAENFAGGTLLCQCTDNRVAVAIKGQCAHNHVCGCTKCWKPKGALFSQVAVVPRDNLTVTKNGEKLAVVDPKAVIQRHACKQCGVHMYGRIENKAHPFYGFDFIHTELSNEDGWAPPEFAAFVSSIIESGANPNNMGAVRGRLKELGLEPYDCLSPALMDAIAIHTAKAAGAQSH
;
A
#
# COMPACT_ATOMS: atom_id res chain seq x y z
N MET A 1 27.42 -7.19 15.65
CA MET A 1 26.18 -6.39 15.82
C MET A 1 25.32 -6.62 14.58
N THR A 2 24.15 -7.25 14.72
CA THR A 2 23.22 -7.43 13.60
C THR A 2 22.67 -6.06 13.23
N SER A 3 22.77 -5.69 11.95
CA SER A 3 22.14 -4.46 11.44
C SER A 3 20.65 -4.46 11.78
N PRO A 4 20.07 -3.31 12.17
CA PRO A 4 18.65 -3.25 12.49
C PRO A 4 17.81 -3.66 11.27
N ILE A 5 16.76 -4.43 11.52
CA ILE A 5 15.82 -4.85 10.46
C ILE A 5 15.04 -3.62 10.00
N THR A 6 15.19 -3.30 8.73
CA THR A 6 14.47 -2.20 8.07
C THR A 6 13.14 -2.70 7.53
N ILE A 7 12.04 -2.28 8.14
CA ILE A 7 10.70 -2.58 7.67
C ILE A 7 10.38 -1.69 6.46
N HIS A 8 10.32 -0.38 6.72
CA HIS A 8 10.07 0.64 5.71
C HIS A 8 10.48 2.02 6.26
N PRO A 9 11.15 2.89 5.48
CA PRO A 9 11.65 4.18 5.97
C PRO A 9 10.60 5.07 6.63
N ALA A 10 9.36 4.99 6.20
CA ALA A 10 8.27 5.80 6.76
C ALA A 10 7.82 5.34 8.16
N VAL A 11 8.13 4.11 8.57
CA VAL A 11 7.68 3.56 9.87
C VAL A 11 8.84 3.22 10.81
N ASP A 12 10.04 3.02 10.31
CA ASP A 12 11.19 2.57 11.12
C ASP A 12 11.58 3.57 12.22
N ARG A 13 11.26 4.85 12.04
CA ARG A 13 11.49 5.93 13.00
C ARG A 13 10.31 6.19 13.94
N GLY A 14 9.31 5.32 13.91
CA GLY A 14 8.05 5.46 14.64
C GLY A 14 6.91 5.91 13.74
N ILE A 15 5.71 5.53 14.13
CA ILE A 15 4.48 5.82 13.39
C ILE A 15 3.92 7.15 13.86
N LYS A 16 3.72 8.10 12.92
CA LYS A 16 3.13 9.41 13.21
C LYS A 16 1.61 9.30 13.27
N PRO A 17 0.92 10.01 14.18
CA PRO A 17 -0.54 10.05 14.20
C PRO A 17 -1.10 10.78 12.96
N LYS A 18 -2.36 10.47 12.61
CA LYS A 18 -3.09 11.22 11.58
C LYS A 18 -3.38 12.65 12.04
N ALA A 19 -3.41 13.59 11.10
CA ALA A 19 -3.91 14.93 11.36
C ALA A 19 -5.45 14.95 11.34
N GLU A 20 -6.03 15.76 12.22
CA GLU A 20 -7.46 16.09 12.14
C GLU A 20 -7.72 16.96 10.89
N ASN A 21 -8.86 16.75 10.24
CA ASN A 21 -9.27 17.49 9.04
C ASN A 21 -8.24 17.50 7.90
N PHE A 22 -7.53 16.36 7.71
CA PHE A 22 -6.54 16.25 6.65
C PHE A 22 -7.19 16.35 5.26
N ALA A 23 -6.77 17.37 4.50
CA ALA A 23 -7.37 17.66 3.19
C ALA A 23 -6.89 16.75 2.05
N GLY A 24 -5.88 15.93 2.30
CA GLY A 24 -5.21 15.14 1.29
C GLY A 24 -3.83 15.71 0.95
N GLY A 25 -3.21 15.20 -0.10
CA GLY A 25 -1.88 15.62 -0.50
C GLY A 25 -1.56 15.25 -1.94
N THR A 26 -0.34 15.54 -2.35
CA THR A 26 0.15 15.23 -3.69
C THR A 26 1.26 14.19 -3.63
N LEU A 27 1.02 13.05 -4.29
CA LEU A 27 2.05 12.02 -4.48
C LEU A 27 2.95 12.41 -5.65
N LEU A 28 4.26 12.28 -5.47
CA LEU A 28 5.26 12.61 -6.47
C LEU A 28 6.13 11.39 -6.77
N CYS A 29 6.37 11.10 -8.04
CA CYS A 29 7.35 10.08 -8.41
C CYS A 29 8.78 10.54 -8.05
N GLN A 30 9.76 9.64 -8.12
CA GLN A 30 11.13 9.89 -7.70
C GLN A 30 12.05 10.41 -8.83
N CYS A 31 11.49 10.84 -9.97
CA CYS A 31 12.29 11.51 -11.00
C CYS A 31 12.87 12.83 -10.47
N THR A 32 14.05 13.22 -10.94
CA THR A 32 14.67 14.51 -10.60
C THR A 32 13.84 15.66 -11.17
N ASP A 33 13.43 15.51 -12.45
CA ASP A 33 12.69 16.52 -13.19
C ASP A 33 11.38 15.96 -13.74
N ASN A 34 10.45 16.83 -14.06
CA ASN A 34 9.17 16.46 -14.70
C ASN A 34 8.47 15.31 -13.98
N ARG A 35 8.36 15.40 -12.66
CA ARG A 35 7.72 14.38 -11.82
C ARG A 35 6.28 14.15 -12.23
N VAL A 36 5.87 12.89 -12.22
CA VAL A 36 4.44 12.56 -12.19
C VAL A 36 3.88 13.04 -10.87
N ALA A 37 2.76 13.75 -10.92
CA ALA A 37 2.05 14.20 -9.74
C ALA A 37 0.62 13.65 -9.74
N VAL A 38 0.21 13.09 -8.61
CA VAL A 38 -1.12 12.54 -8.37
C VAL A 38 -1.70 13.19 -7.13
N ALA A 39 -2.73 14.00 -7.31
CA ALA A 39 -3.44 14.63 -6.20
C ALA A 39 -4.43 13.65 -5.58
N ILE A 40 -4.45 13.60 -4.26
CA ILE A 40 -5.40 12.84 -3.46
C ILE A 40 -6.20 13.83 -2.62
N LYS A 41 -7.52 13.72 -2.67
CA LYS A 41 -8.45 14.52 -1.88
C LYS A 41 -8.86 13.75 -0.62
N GLY A 42 -8.68 14.37 0.54
CA GLY A 42 -9.07 13.80 1.83
C GLY A 42 -8.14 12.70 2.34
N GLN A 43 -8.58 12.01 3.37
CA GLN A 43 -7.80 11.02 4.10
C GLN A 43 -7.82 9.66 3.40
N CYS A 44 -6.76 8.88 3.57
CA CYS A 44 -6.71 7.47 3.20
C CYS A 44 -7.28 6.58 4.30
N ALA A 45 -7.60 5.34 3.94
CA ALA A 45 -8.05 4.28 4.84
C ALA A 45 -7.18 3.02 4.69
N HIS A 46 -7.29 2.10 5.63
CA HIS A 46 -6.66 0.77 5.60
C HIS A 46 -5.16 0.82 5.24
N ASN A 47 -4.46 1.86 5.72
CA ASN A 47 -3.02 1.97 5.52
C ASN A 47 -2.32 0.80 6.24
N HIS A 48 -1.39 0.16 5.56
CA HIS A 48 -0.66 -1.00 6.10
C HIS A 48 0.70 -1.14 5.43
N VAL A 49 1.60 -1.88 6.07
CA VAL A 49 2.82 -2.35 5.38
C VAL A 49 2.55 -3.71 4.73
N CYS A 50 3.01 -3.89 3.50
CA CYS A 50 2.70 -5.07 2.69
C CYS A 50 3.98 -5.78 2.22
N GLY A 51 4.11 -7.07 2.56
CA GLY A 51 5.25 -7.91 2.17
C GLY A 51 5.14 -8.52 0.77
N CYS A 52 4.00 -8.38 0.06
CA CYS A 52 3.79 -9.07 -1.21
C CYS A 52 4.83 -8.65 -2.27
N THR A 53 5.09 -9.54 -3.22
CA THR A 53 6.10 -9.36 -4.28
C THR A 53 5.70 -8.33 -5.34
N LYS A 54 4.43 -7.94 -5.40
CA LYS A 54 3.88 -7.09 -6.46
C LYS A 54 3.80 -5.61 -6.10
N CYS A 55 3.85 -5.28 -4.81
CA CYS A 55 3.85 -3.89 -4.37
C CYS A 55 5.23 -3.26 -4.50
N TRP A 56 5.27 -2.03 -4.98
CA TRP A 56 6.52 -1.27 -5.02
C TRP A 56 7.06 -1.06 -3.61
N LYS A 57 8.37 -1.16 -3.47
CA LYS A 57 9.10 -0.93 -2.22
C LYS A 57 10.23 0.06 -2.45
N PRO A 58 10.44 1.02 -1.56
CA PRO A 58 11.64 1.86 -1.62
C PRO A 58 12.90 1.01 -1.43
N LYS A 59 14.02 1.51 -1.95
CA LYS A 59 15.30 0.78 -1.89
C LYS A 59 15.65 0.40 -0.45
N GLY A 60 15.91 -0.88 -0.24
CA GLY A 60 16.31 -1.44 1.07
C GLY A 60 15.14 -1.77 2.01
N ALA A 61 13.90 -1.44 1.67
CA ALA A 61 12.74 -1.80 2.47
C ALA A 61 12.33 -3.26 2.22
N LEU A 62 11.95 -3.96 3.29
CA LEU A 62 11.36 -5.30 3.21
C LEU A 62 9.88 -5.25 2.82
N PHE A 63 9.20 -4.17 3.18
CA PHE A 63 7.77 -3.98 2.96
C PHE A 63 7.52 -2.74 2.10
N SER A 64 6.39 -2.74 1.43
CA SER A 64 5.76 -1.55 0.85
C SER A 64 4.86 -0.91 1.91
N GLN A 65 4.52 0.37 1.79
CA GLN A 65 3.42 0.97 2.53
C GLN A 65 2.27 1.23 1.55
N VAL A 66 1.08 0.73 1.86
CA VAL A 66 -0.09 0.79 0.96
C VAL A 66 -1.30 1.29 1.74
N ALA A 67 -1.96 2.28 1.19
CA ALA A 67 -3.22 2.81 1.70
C ALA A 67 -4.28 2.81 0.61
N VAL A 68 -5.54 2.96 0.99
CA VAL A 68 -6.70 2.92 0.10
C VAL A 68 -7.39 4.27 0.09
N VAL A 69 -7.79 4.73 -1.09
CA VAL A 69 -8.59 5.93 -1.28
C VAL A 69 -9.74 5.66 -2.25
N PRO A 70 -10.90 6.35 -2.13
CA PRO A 70 -11.91 6.32 -3.17
C PRO A 70 -11.32 6.76 -4.51
N ARG A 71 -11.69 6.06 -5.60
CA ARG A 71 -11.21 6.36 -6.96
C ARG A 71 -11.45 7.82 -7.37
N ASP A 72 -12.58 8.37 -6.98
CA ASP A 72 -12.97 9.75 -7.33
C ASP A 72 -12.14 10.81 -6.57
N ASN A 73 -11.40 10.39 -5.55
CA ASN A 73 -10.50 11.26 -4.80
C ASN A 73 -9.08 11.33 -5.39
N LEU A 74 -8.79 10.54 -6.44
CA LEU A 74 -7.48 10.48 -7.08
C LEU A 74 -7.52 11.15 -8.46
N THR A 75 -6.61 12.09 -8.69
CA THR A 75 -6.45 12.76 -9.97
C THR A 75 -4.98 12.86 -10.36
N VAL A 76 -4.62 12.39 -11.55
CA VAL A 76 -3.30 12.62 -12.14
C VAL A 76 -3.24 14.06 -12.63
N THR A 77 -2.39 14.88 -12.02
CA THR A 77 -2.34 16.35 -12.27
C THR A 77 -1.18 16.78 -13.16
N LYS A 78 -0.08 15.99 -13.21
CA LYS A 78 1.09 16.31 -14.04
C LYS A 78 1.73 15.05 -14.61
N ASN A 79 2.20 15.16 -15.83
CA ASN A 79 3.03 14.18 -16.54
C ASN A 79 2.44 12.75 -16.58
N GLY A 80 1.12 12.64 -16.69
CA GLY A 80 0.40 11.36 -16.74
C GLY A 80 0.82 10.47 -17.92
N GLU A 81 1.35 11.02 -18.99
CA GLU A 81 1.89 10.31 -20.14
C GLU A 81 3.10 9.44 -19.80
N LYS A 82 3.75 9.72 -18.67
CA LYS A 82 4.85 8.89 -18.13
C LYS A 82 4.37 7.65 -17.39
N LEU A 83 3.07 7.50 -17.14
CA LEU A 83 2.53 6.33 -16.48
C LEU A 83 2.32 5.18 -17.48
N ALA A 84 2.61 3.97 -17.02
CA ALA A 84 2.26 2.73 -17.69
C ALA A 84 1.78 1.69 -16.67
N VAL A 85 0.88 0.83 -17.12
CA VAL A 85 0.44 -0.33 -16.33
C VAL A 85 1.56 -1.37 -16.34
N VAL A 86 1.99 -1.80 -15.15
CA VAL A 86 3.10 -2.76 -14.98
C VAL A 86 2.71 -4.15 -15.50
N ASP A 87 1.51 -4.61 -15.15
CA ASP A 87 0.95 -5.89 -15.58
C ASP A 87 -0.55 -5.72 -15.84
N PRO A 88 -0.97 -5.65 -17.12
CA PRO A 88 -2.38 -5.50 -17.50
C PRO A 88 -3.27 -6.68 -17.09
N LYS A 89 -2.67 -7.86 -16.81
CA LYS A 89 -3.39 -9.06 -16.37
C LYS A 89 -3.54 -9.14 -14.86
N ALA A 90 -2.84 -8.29 -14.11
CA ALA A 90 -2.96 -8.28 -12.65
C ALA A 90 -4.34 -7.77 -12.21
N VAL A 91 -4.87 -8.35 -11.13
CA VAL A 91 -6.12 -7.90 -10.52
C VAL A 91 -6.05 -6.42 -10.13
N ILE A 92 -4.94 -6.02 -9.51
CA ILE A 92 -4.63 -4.62 -9.23
C ILE A 92 -3.65 -4.15 -10.31
N GLN A 93 -4.14 -3.34 -11.23
CA GLN A 93 -3.31 -2.72 -12.26
C GLN A 93 -2.52 -1.55 -11.67
N ARG A 94 -1.22 -1.74 -11.55
CA ARG A 94 -0.31 -0.74 -10.96
C ARG A 94 0.19 0.19 -12.05
N HIS A 95 -0.09 1.48 -11.88
CA HIS A 95 0.35 2.55 -12.77
C HIS A 95 1.68 3.10 -12.27
N ALA A 96 2.76 2.74 -12.95
CA ALA A 96 4.12 3.12 -12.59
C ALA A 96 4.69 4.20 -13.51
N CYS A 97 5.55 5.05 -12.96
CA CYS A 97 6.34 5.96 -13.75
C CYS A 97 7.37 5.18 -14.59
N LYS A 98 7.32 5.28 -15.92
CA LYS A 98 8.22 4.59 -16.84
C LYS A 98 9.70 4.93 -16.63
N GLN A 99 9.99 6.10 -16.06
CA GLN A 99 11.35 6.58 -15.89
C GLN A 99 11.99 6.12 -14.59
N CYS A 100 11.30 6.21 -13.45
CA CYS A 100 11.84 5.85 -12.13
C CYS A 100 11.27 4.56 -11.53
N GLY A 101 10.27 3.95 -12.17
CA GLY A 101 9.67 2.68 -11.74
C GLY A 101 8.75 2.77 -10.53
N VAL A 102 8.58 3.95 -9.94
CA VAL A 102 7.71 4.13 -8.77
C VAL A 102 6.25 3.91 -9.16
N HIS A 103 5.55 3.08 -8.41
CA HIS A 103 4.11 2.89 -8.58
C HIS A 103 3.37 4.08 -7.97
N MET A 104 2.67 4.84 -8.80
CA MET A 104 1.95 6.01 -8.35
C MET A 104 0.59 5.67 -7.75
N TYR A 105 -0.09 4.67 -8.32
CA TYR A 105 -1.31 4.09 -7.76
C TYR A 105 -1.60 2.73 -8.38
N GLY A 106 -2.42 1.94 -7.69
CA GLY A 106 -2.98 0.69 -8.18
C GLY A 106 -4.49 0.80 -8.32
N ARG A 107 -5.08 0.20 -9.36
CA ARG A 107 -6.50 0.28 -9.67
C ARG A 107 -7.09 -1.07 -10.03
N ILE A 108 -8.30 -1.36 -9.57
CA ILE A 108 -9.05 -2.56 -9.94
C ILE A 108 -10.13 -2.18 -10.94
N GLU A 109 -10.05 -2.72 -12.15
CA GLU A 109 -11.03 -2.46 -13.22
C GLU A 109 -12.19 -3.47 -13.23
N ASN A 110 -12.04 -4.63 -12.60
CA ASN A 110 -13.10 -5.62 -12.48
C ASN A 110 -14.19 -5.13 -11.53
N LYS A 111 -15.36 -4.79 -12.07
CA LYS A 111 -16.52 -4.30 -11.30
C LYS A 111 -17.07 -5.29 -10.28
N ALA A 112 -16.84 -6.58 -10.46
CA ALA A 112 -17.26 -7.62 -9.52
C ALA A 112 -16.31 -7.80 -8.32
N HIS A 113 -15.16 -7.11 -8.32
CA HIS A 113 -14.19 -7.23 -7.23
C HIS A 113 -14.63 -6.44 -5.99
N PRO A 114 -14.44 -6.96 -4.76
CA PRO A 114 -14.87 -6.29 -3.52
C PRO A 114 -14.26 -4.90 -3.30
N PHE A 115 -13.09 -4.63 -3.88
CA PHE A 115 -12.42 -3.33 -3.78
C PHE A 115 -12.54 -2.50 -5.08
N TYR A 116 -13.49 -2.81 -5.96
CA TYR A 116 -13.79 -1.93 -7.09
C TYR A 116 -14.25 -0.56 -6.59
N GLY A 117 -13.79 0.49 -7.25
CA GLY A 117 -14.09 1.88 -6.83
C GLY A 117 -13.07 2.47 -5.88
N PHE A 118 -12.03 1.70 -5.51
CA PHE A 118 -10.91 2.17 -4.73
C PHE A 118 -9.61 2.14 -5.53
N ASP A 119 -8.71 3.06 -5.21
CA ASP A 119 -7.33 3.06 -5.66
C ASP A 119 -6.38 2.83 -4.47
N PHE A 120 -5.26 2.18 -4.75
CA PHE A 120 -4.21 1.84 -3.79
C PHE A 120 -3.04 2.79 -4.00
N ILE A 121 -2.60 3.45 -2.95
CA ILE A 121 -1.57 4.49 -3.01
C ILE A 121 -0.44 4.23 -2.01
N HIS A 122 0.69 4.91 -2.23
CA HIS A 122 1.86 4.92 -1.36
C HIS A 122 1.97 6.32 -0.74
N THR A 123 1.54 6.49 0.51
CA THR A 123 1.46 7.80 1.17
C THR A 123 2.82 8.43 1.41
N GLU A 124 3.89 7.62 1.48
CA GLU A 124 5.27 8.10 1.60
C GLU A 124 5.79 8.86 0.38
N LEU A 125 5.07 8.82 -0.74
CA LEU A 125 5.37 9.62 -1.93
C LEU A 125 4.88 11.07 -1.83
N SER A 126 4.16 11.40 -0.76
CA SER A 126 3.70 12.75 -0.45
C SER A 126 4.66 13.45 0.50
N ASN A 127 4.81 14.75 0.32
CA ASN A 127 5.53 15.60 1.27
C ASN A 127 4.63 16.12 2.40
N GLU A 128 3.31 15.95 2.28
CA GLU A 128 2.36 16.36 3.31
C GLU A 128 2.35 15.34 4.46
N ASP A 129 2.46 15.85 5.68
CA ASP A 129 2.25 15.08 6.93
C ASP A 129 0.75 15.02 7.27
N GLY A 130 0.34 13.97 7.96
CA GLY A 130 -1.03 13.86 8.47
C GLY A 130 -1.87 12.74 7.85
N TRP A 131 -1.31 11.94 6.98
CA TRP A 131 -1.93 10.70 6.50
C TRP A 131 -2.27 9.75 7.64
N ALA A 132 -3.36 9.00 7.51
CA ALA A 132 -3.67 7.93 8.46
C ALA A 132 -2.50 6.93 8.50
N PRO A 133 -2.01 6.57 9.69
CA PRO A 133 -0.84 5.71 9.83
C PRO A 133 -1.14 4.27 9.40
N PRO A 134 -0.11 3.47 9.11
CA PRO A 134 -0.27 2.02 8.97
C PRO A 134 -0.84 1.40 10.26
N GLU A 135 -1.77 0.46 10.09
CA GLU A 135 -2.50 -0.18 11.19
C GLU A 135 -2.05 -1.62 11.42
N PHE A 136 -1.51 -2.28 10.41
CA PHE A 136 -1.07 -3.69 10.46
C PHE A 136 -0.01 -3.98 9.40
N ALA A 137 0.54 -5.20 9.43
CA ALA A 137 1.40 -5.74 8.38
C ALA A 137 0.72 -6.91 7.68
N ALA A 138 0.65 -6.85 6.34
CA ALA A 138 0.03 -7.88 5.51
C ALA A 138 1.08 -8.68 4.73
N PHE A 139 0.78 -9.94 4.40
CA PHE A 139 1.61 -10.82 3.57
C PHE A 139 3.05 -10.89 4.05
N VAL A 140 3.24 -11.04 5.36
CA VAL A 140 4.55 -10.94 6.01
C VAL A 140 5.50 -12.02 5.52
N SER A 141 5.05 -13.27 5.37
CA SER A 141 5.89 -14.37 4.86
C SER A 141 6.33 -14.15 3.41
N SER A 142 5.58 -13.38 2.62
CA SER A 142 5.91 -13.18 1.19
C SER A 142 7.21 -12.39 0.95
N ILE A 143 7.77 -11.74 1.96
CA ILE A 143 9.10 -11.12 1.82
C ILE A 143 10.20 -12.15 1.53
N ILE A 144 10.00 -13.41 1.93
CA ILE A 144 10.93 -14.52 1.62
C ILE A 144 11.01 -14.74 0.11
N GLU A 145 9.89 -14.63 -0.60
CA GLU A 145 9.82 -14.73 -2.06
C GLU A 145 10.62 -13.61 -2.76
N SER A 146 10.83 -12.48 -2.04
CA SER A 146 11.65 -11.35 -2.50
C SER A 146 13.11 -11.43 -2.03
N GLY A 147 13.52 -12.56 -1.42
CA GLY A 147 14.90 -12.84 -1.03
C GLY A 147 15.23 -12.55 0.44
N ALA A 148 14.25 -12.26 1.29
CA ALA A 148 14.50 -12.15 2.73
C ALA A 148 14.90 -13.51 3.32
N ASN A 149 15.88 -13.51 4.25
CA ASN A 149 16.33 -14.75 4.88
C ASN A 149 15.23 -15.32 5.80
N PRO A 150 14.74 -16.56 5.59
CA PRO A 150 13.72 -17.19 6.43
C PRO A 150 14.09 -17.24 7.92
N ASN A 151 15.37 -17.36 8.23
CA ASN A 151 15.85 -17.40 9.63
C ASN A 151 15.62 -16.07 10.37
N ASN A 152 15.42 -14.97 9.66
CA ASN A 152 15.19 -13.66 10.24
C ASN A 152 13.70 -13.34 10.49
N MET A 153 12.79 -14.23 10.08
CA MET A 153 11.34 -13.95 10.14
C MET A 153 10.82 -13.73 11.57
N GLY A 154 11.39 -14.41 12.56
CA GLY A 154 11.08 -14.16 13.97
C GLY A 154 11.40 -12.72 14.38
N ALA A 155 12.58 -12.24 14.01
CA ALA A 155 13.01 -10.87 14.31
C ALA A 155 12.20 -9.83 13.49
N VAL A 156 11.84 -10.13 12.23
CA VAL A 156 10.96 -9.26 11.42
C VAL A 156 9.60 -9.10 12.09
N ARG A 157 8.95 -10.20 12.50
CA ARG A 157 7.64 -10.14 13.18
C ARG A 157 7.76 -9.42 14.55
N GLY A 158 8.84 -9.66 15.28
CA GLY A 158 9.13 -8.93 16.53
C GLY A 158 9.20 -7.42 16.28
N ARG A 159 9.95 -7.01 15.26
CA ARG A 159 10.09 -5.59 14.91
C ARG A 159 8.76 -4.95 14.48
N LEU A 160 7.93 -5.66 13.72
CA LEU A 160 6.59 -5.19 13.36
C LEU A 160 5.72 -4.95 14.58
N LYS A 161 5.74 -5.88 15.56
CA LYS A 161 4.98 -5.73 16.82
C LYS A 161 5.50 -4.57 17.69
N GLU A 162 6.81 -4.35 17.75
CA GLU A 162 7.39 -3.18 18.42
C GLU A 162 6.90 -1.86 17.83
N LEU A 163 6.63 -1.82 16.52
CA LEU A 163 6.07 -0.69 15.82
C LEU A 163 4.53 -0.59 15.97
N GLY A 164 3.89 -1.52 16.68
CA GLY A 164 2.44 -1.59 16.82
C GLY A 164 1.72 -2.15 15.60
N LEU A 165 2.44 -2.82 14.70
CA LEU A 165 1.90 -3.41 13.47
C LEU A 165 1.74 -4.91 13.63
N GLU A 166 0.51 -5.39 13.88
CA GLU A 166 0.26 -6.83 13.98
C GLU A 166 0.56 -7.53 12.64
N PRO A 167 1.42 -8.57 12.63
CA PRO A 167 1.80 -9.25 11.40
C PRO A 167 0.81 -10.35 11.01
N TYR A 168 0.30 -10.26 9.77
CA TYR A 168 -0.55 -11.28 9.15
C TYR A 168 0.09 -11.83 7.89
N ASP A 169 -0.15 -13.12 7.59
CA ASP A 169 0.26 -13.76 6.32
C ASP A 169 -0.84 -13.65 5.23
N CYS A 170 -1.87 -12.84 5.49
CA CYS A 170 -2.93 -12.39 4.59
C CYS A 170 -3.26 -10.92 4.90
N LEU A 171 -4.48 -10.48 4.65
CA LEU A 171 -4.99 -9.20 5.16
C LEU A 171 -5.42 -9.31 6.63
N SER A 172 -5.76 -8.18 7.25
CA SER A 172 -6.32 -8.20 8.62
C SER A 172 -7.65 -8.96 8.66
N PRO A 173 -8.04 -9.53 9.81
CA PRO A 173 -9.28 -10.28 9.95
C PRO A 173 -10.50 -9.48 9.46
N ALA A 174 -10.61 -8.20 9.80
CA ALA A 174 -11.73 -7.35 9.37
C ALA A 174 -11.82 -7.21 7.84
N LEU A 175 -10.68 -7.09 7.12
CA LEU A 175 -10.66 -7.05 5.66
C LEU A 175 -10.95 -8.42 5.05
N MET A 176 -10.50 -9.51 5.66
CA MET A 176 -10.85 -10.87 5.22
C MET A 176 -12.34 -11.14 5.37
N ASP A 177 -12.96 -10.69 6.46
CA ASP A 177 -14.42 -10.78 6.67
C ASP A 177 -15.19 -9.98 5.62
N ALA A 178 -14.75 -8.76 5.30
CA ALA A 178 -15.37 -7.93 4.26
C ALA A 178 -15.32 -8.61 2.87
N ILE A 179 -14.20 -9.24 2.51
CA ILE A 179 -14.06 -10.00 1.27
C ILE A 179 -15.00 -11.22 1.27
N ALA A 180 -15.05 -11.96 2.37
CA ALA A 180 -15.91 -13.15 2.51
C ALA A 180 -17.39 -12.78 2.39
N ILE A 181 -17.83 -11.70 3.03
CA ILE A 181 -19.20 -11.18 2.94
C ILE A 181 -19.54 -10.79 1.48
N HIS A 182 -18.65 -10.10 0.80
CA HIS A 182 -18.84 -9.73 -0.61
C HIS A 182 -18.98 -10.98 -1.49
N THR A 183 -18.11 -11.98 -1.30
CA THR A 183 -18.14 -13.24 -2.04
C THR A 183 -19.42 -14.02 -1.79
N ALA A 184 -19.86 -14.09 -0.53
CA ALA A 184 -21.11 -14.75 -0.15
C ALA A 184 -22.32 -14.10 -0.81
N LYS A 185 -22.42 -12.77 -0.81
CA LYS A 185 -23.48 -12.02 -1.48
C LYS A 185 -23.50 -12.28 -2.99
N ALA A 186 -22.33 -12.27 -3.64
CA ALA A 186 -22.21 -12.55 -5.07
C ALA A 186 -22.63 -13.99 -5.43
N ALA A 187 -22.45 -14.95 -4.51
CA ALA A 187 -22.90 -16.34 -4.64
C ALA A 187 -24.38 -16.57 -4.26
N GLY A 188 -25.09 -15.52 -3.86
CA GLY A 188 -26.51 -15.63 -3.44
C GLY A 188 -26.70 -16.23 -2.06
N ALA A 189 -25.67 -16.32 -1.23
CA ALA A 189 -25.80 -16.76 0.17
C ALA A 189 -26.57 -15.71 0.99
N GLN A 190 -27.63 -16.14 1.67
CA GLN A 190 -28.34 -15.30 2.61
C GLN A 190 -27.58 -15.21 3.92
N SER A 191 -27.43 -14.01 4.46
CA SER A 191 -26.91 -13.80 5.81
C SER A 191 -27.94 -14.38 6.81
N HIS A 192 -27.57 -15.38 7.58
CA HIS A 192 -28.34 -15.89 8.71
C HIS A 192 -28.08 -15.06 9.95
#